data_8dd6c17f670be21661ccc6d391060fe7
#
_entry.id   8dd6c17f670be21661ccc6d391060fe7
#
_cell.length_a   1.000
_cell.length_b   1.000
_cell.length_c   1.000
_cell.angle_alpha   90.00
_cell.angle_beta   90.00
_cell.angle_gamma   90.00
#
_symmetry.space_group_name_H-M   'P 1'
#
loop_
_entity.id
_entity.type
_entity.pdbx_description
1 polymer ?
#
loop_
_entity_poly.entity_id
_entity_poly.type
_entity_poly.pdbx_seq_one_letter_code
_entity_poly.pdbx_strand_id
1 'polypeptide(L)'
;MSPDLILPYAGVLPDFASRPVWCGRGSTVIGAARIGAQAWIGDDGVIRADGQSVTVGERFWLGHRSTVHIATFTHGTLCGDRVTVGRNSVVHACTVGSDVVIEDDVVILDGATVGDGVVIEAGSTVFPRADLPAGFVYGGSPAKPRRPIDRAGVAERAERLREGMGEGTGLPAEPPEVEDTVFVARTARLRGRVSLGAGSSVLFSCDLHAEVGPIVVGADTNIQDNSVIRSRAEGVVIGRDTTIGHNVRVSDSRIGARCLIGIGASIAPGTVIADEVMLAAGATTDPGQLLEGGHLWGGRPARILGPLDQTKRAMMARIVEGYCKHGREYRVAQAEAE
;
A
#
# COMPACT_ATOMS: atom_id res chain seq x y z
N MET A 1 17.27 -10.69 12.19
CA MET A 1 16.44 -9.83 13.05
C MET A 1 14.99 -10.25 12.92
N SER A 2 14.09 -9.83 13.81
CA SER A 2 12.65 -10.09 13.67
C SER A 2 11.94 -8.80 13.25
N PRO A 3 10.78 -8.84 12.59
CA PRO A 3 9.95 -7.66 12.37
C PRO A 3 9.62 -6.94 13.68
N ASP A 4 9.45 -5.62 13.63
CA ASP A 4 9.08 -4.84 14.82
C ASP A 4 7.68 -5.19 15.32
N LEU A 5 6.80 -5.61 14.39
CA LEU A 5 5.44 -6.00 14.72
C LEU A 5 5.06 -7.29 14.01
N ILE A 6 4.72 -8.31 14.78
CA ILE A 6 4.13 -9.57 14.30
C ILE A 6 2.76 -9.70 14.94
N LEU A 7 1.70 -9.76 14.14
CA LEU A 7 0.35 -9.90 14.65
C LEU A 7 -0.35 -11.14 14.11
N PRO A 8 -1.12 -11.84 14.94
CA PRO A 8 -2.07 -12.82 14.44
C PRO A 8 -3.23 -12.13 13.70
N TYR A 9 -3.81 -12.82 12.74
CA TYR A 9 -5.11 -12.48 12.20
C TYR A 9 -6.00 -13.72 12.19
N ALA A 10 -7.20 -13.62 12.75
CA ALA A 10 -8.11 -14.76 12.94
C ALA A 10 -7.42 -15.99 13.61
N GLY A 11 -6.54 -15.75 14.58
CA GLY A 11 -5.79 -16.79 15.28
C GLY A 11 -4.59 -17.37 14.52
N VAL A 12 -4.29 -16.89 13.31
CA VAL A 12 -3.16 -17.37 12.49
C VAL A 12 -2.00 -16.40 12.62
N LEU A 13 -0.83 -16.90 13.02
CA LEU A 13 0.43 -16.16 13.06
C LEU A 13 1.23 -16.36 11.77
N PRO A 14 2.07 -15.40 11.37
CA PRO A 14 3.04 -15.58 10.32
C PRO A 14 4.02 -16.73 10.58
N ASP A 15 4.37 -17.43 9.51
CA ASP A 15 5.33 -18.53 9.49
C ASP A 15 6.61 -18.12 8.75
N PHE A 16 7.76 -18.33 9.38
CA PHE A 16 9.07 -17.98 8.84
C PHE A 16 9.92 -19.25 8.68
N ALA A 17 10.31 -19.62 7.46
CA ALA A 17 11.17 -20.76 7.18
C ALA A 17 12.55 -20.62 7.86
N SER A 18 13.03 -19.39 8.03
CA SER A 18 14.19 -19.05 8.87
C SER A 18 14.05 -17.61 9.37
N ARG A 19 14.83 -17.26 10.38
CA ARG A 19 14.92 -15.86 10.80
C ARG A 19 15.36 -14.99 9.62
N PRO A 20 14.64 -13.88 9.28
CA PRO A 20 15.06 -12.94 8.24
C PRO A 20 16.49 -12.42 8.46
N VAL A 21 17.23 -12.19 7.38
CA VAL A 21 18.58 -11.61 7.45
C VAL A 21 18.54 -10.16 7.95
N TRP A 22 17.47 -9.44 7.60
CA TRP A 22 17.24 -8.09 8.06
C TRP A 22 15.74 -7.82 8.22
N CYS A 23 15.39 -7.06 9.26
CA CYS A 23 14.09 -6.41 9.40
C CYS A 23 14.33 -4.98 9.87
N GLY A 24 13.86 -4.03 9.08
CA GLY A 24 13.96 -2.60 9.39
C GLY A 24 12.94 -2.15 10.44
N ARG A 25 13.09 -0.93 10.93
CA ARG A 25 12.16 -0.33 11.89
C ARG A 25 10.78 -0.15 11.29
N GLY A 26 9.74 -0.37 12.08
CA GLY A 26 8.34 -0.28 11.63
C GLY A 26 7.93 -1.44 10.72
N SER A 27 8.82 -2.42 10.46
CA SER A 27 8.46 -3.58 9.65
C SER A 27 7.38 -4.42 10.34
N THR A 28 6.39 -4.85 9.56
CA THR A 28 5.18 -5.48 10.07
C THR A 28 4.83 -6.72 9.26
N VAL A 29 4.55 -7.86 9.93
CA VAL A 29 4.08 -9.08 9.28
C VAL A 29 2.85 -9.62 10.01
N ILE A 30 1.77 -9.89 9.27
CA ILE A 30 0.45 -10.18 9.85
C ILE A 30 -0.20 -11.41 9.19
N GLY A 31 -0.82 -12.23 10.04
CA GLY A 31 -1.76 -13.27 9.63
C GLY A 31 -1.12 -14.44 8.87
N ALA A 32 -1.83 -14.98 7.88
CA ALA A 32 -1.44 -16.18 7.12
C ALA A 32 -0.29 -15.93 6.12
N ALA A 33 0.77 -15.24 6.57
CA ALA A 33 1.97 -14.96 5.78
C ALA A 33 3.01 -16.06 5.96
N ARG A 34 3.52 -16.62 4.85
CA ARG A 34 4.64 -17.57 4.81
C ARG A 34 5.84 -16.91 4.17
N ILE A 35 6.91 -16.80 4.94
CA ILE A 35 8.12 -16.08 4.55
C ILE A 35 9.26 -17.09 4.35
N GLY A 36 9.77 -17.19 3.12
CA GLY A 36 10.89 -18.05 2.76
C GLY A 36 12.20 -17.68 3.47
N ALA A 37 13.18 -18.57 3.36
CA ALA A 37 14.48 -18.36 3.99
C ALA A 37 15.23 -17.15 3.42
N GLN A 38 16.08 -16.54 4.23
CA GLN A 38 16.94 -15.40 3.85
C GLN A 38 16.16 -14.16 3.37
N ALA A 39 14.96 -13.93 3.91
CA ALA A 39 14.20 -12.73 3.61
C ALA A 39 14.87 -11.45 4.17
N TRP A 40 14.73 -10.33 3.46
CA TRP A 40 15.10 -8.98 3.88
C TRP A 40 13.85 -8.09 3.82
N ILE A 41 13.48 -7.46 4.93
CA ILE A 41 12.31 -6.60 5.04
C ILE A 41 12.79 -5.21 5.47
N GLY A 42 12.59 -4.22 4.62
CA GLY A 42 13.02 -2.83 4.86
C GLY A 42 12.21 -2.10 5.92
N ASP A 43 12.66 -0.89 6.26
CA ASP A 43 11.93 -0.01 7.18
C ASP A 43 10.51 0.25 6.69
N ASP A 44 9.54 0.19 7.60
CA ASP A 44 8.13 0.35 7.28
C ASP A 44 7.62 -0.65 6.22
N GLY A 45 8.35 -1.75 5.97
CA GLY A 45 7.90 -2.82 5.09
C GLY A 45 6.73 -3.58 5.70
N VAL A 46 5.64 -3.75 4.95
CA VAL A 46 4.42 -4.39 5.43
C VAL A 46 4.10 -5.63 4.61
N ILE A 47 3.96 -6.78 5.26
CA ILE A 47 3.44 -8.02 4.67
C ILE A 47 2.16 -8.38 5.43
N ARG A 48 1.00 -8.27 4.78
CA ARG A 48 -0.29 -8.41 5.46
C ARG A 48 -1.20 -9.43 4.76
N ALA A 49 -1.52 -10.51 5.49
CA ALA A 49 -2.33 -11.63 5.05
C ALA A 49 -3.58 -11.80 5.93
N ASP A 50 -4.47 -10.82 5.86
CA ASP A 50 -5.67 -10.67 6.68
C ASP A 50 -6.95 -11.11 5.95
N GLY A 51 -6.93 -12.32 5.42
CA GLY A 51 -8.05 -12.93 4.70
C GLY A 51 -7.57 -14.08 3.84
N GLN A 52 -6.84 -13.79 2.78
CA GLN A 52 -6.13 -14.78 1.99
C GLN A 52 -4.67 -14.89 2.46
N SER A 53 -3.91 -15.87 1.93
CA SER A 53 -2.50 -16.03 2.26
C SER A 53 -1.58 -15.13 1.45
N VAL A 54 -0.47 -14.72 2.07
CA VAL A 54 0.73 -14.25 1.38
C VAL A 54 1.79 -15.32 1.48
N THR A 55 2.42 -15.68 0.36
CA THR A 55 3.58 -16.55 0.34
C THR A 55 4.69 -15.87 -0.44
N VAL A 56 5.86 -15.75 0.16
CA VAL A 56 7.08 -15.27 -0.50
C VAL A 56 8.17 -16.32 -0.41
N GLY A 57 8.86 -16.56 -1.51
CA GLY A 57 9.92 -17.57 -1.63
C GLY A 57 11.21 -17.18 -0.92
N GLU A 58 12.27 -17.94 -1.19
CA GLU A 58 13.59 -17.71 -0.61
C GLU A 58 14.26 -16.44 -1.16
N ARG A 59 15.08 -15.78 -0.33
CA ARG A 59 15.81 -14.56 -0.69
C ARG A 59 14.88 -13.46 -1.21
N PHE A 60 13.70 -13.37 -0.65
CA PHE A 60 12.76 -12.29 -0.91
C PHE A 60 13.28 -10.99 -0.29
N TRP A 61 13.28 -9.91 -1.08
CA TRP A 61 13.72 -8.59 -0.65
C TRP A 61 12.57 -7.58 -0.78
N LEU A 62 12.10 -7.04 0.33
CA LEU A 62 11.06 -6.02 0.37
C LEU A 62 11.67 -4.66 0.73
N GLY A 63 11.70 -3.74 -0.22
CA GLY A 63 12.23 -2.39 -0.01
C GLY A 63 11.45 -1.56 1.03
N HIS A 64 12.08 -0.47 1.47
CA HIS A 64 11.49 0.43 2.47
C HIS A 64 10.11 0.93 2.03
N ARG A 65 9.16 1.00 2.98
CA ARG A 65 7.80 1.49 2.77
C ARG A 65 7.04 0.76 1.67
N SER A 66 7.37 -0.50 1.41
CA SER A 66 6.68 -1.32 0.43
C SER A 66 5.69 -2.25 1.11
N THR A 67 4.61 -2.56 0.39
CA THR A 67 3.50 -3.34 0.91
C THR A 67 3.29 -4.58 0.06
N VAL A 68 3.19 -5.75 0.69
CA VAL A 68 2.66 -6.98 0.11
C VAL A 68 1.33 -7.29 0.77
N HIS A 69 0.28 -7.34 -0.01
CA HIS A 69 -1.07 -7.52 0.52
C HIS A 69 -1.92 -8.43 -0.36
N ILE A 70 -3.11 -8.74 0.09
CA ILE A 70 -4.08 -9.63 -0.54
C ILE A 70 -5.37 -8.88 -0.90
N ALA A 71 -6.22 -9.49 -1.71
CA ALA A 71 -7.61 -9.11 -1.85
C ALA A 71 -8.47 -10.08 -1.02
N THR A 72 -9.01 -9.62 0.08
CA THR A 72 -9.57 -10.41 1.18
C THR A 72 -10.48 -11.57 0.74
N PHE A 73 -11.28 -11.40 -0.30
CA PHE A 73 -12.26 -12.40 -0.72
C PHE A 73 -11.90 -13.14 -2.01
N THR A 74 -10.85 -12.72 -2.72
CA THR A 74 -10.62 -13.22 -4.09
C THR A 74 -9.25 -13.82 -4.31
N HIS A 75 -8.17 -13.13 -3.94
CA HIS A 75 -6.81 -13.53 -4.31
C HIS A 75 -5.82 -13.30 -3.18
N GLY A 76 -5.00 -14.32 -2.91
CA GLY A 76 -3.76 -14.19 -2.15
C GLY A 76 -2.66 -13.52 -2.97
N THR A 77 -1.48 -13.41 -2.38
CA THR A 77 -0.27 -12.99 -3.07
C THR A 77 0.78 -14.08 -2.99
N LEU A 78 1.31 -14.44 -4.16
CA LEU A 78 2.39 -15.41 -4.29
C LEU A 78 3.59 -14.76 -4.97
N CYS A 79 4.75 -14.80 -4.34
CA CYS A 79 6.02 -14.44 -4.93
C CYS A 79 6.97 -15.64 -4.91
N GLY A 80 7.61 -15.93 -6.03
CA GLY A 80 8.64 -16.95 -6.14
C GLY A 80 9.94 -16.57 -5.42
N ASP A 81 11.01 -17.30 -5.74
CA ASP A 81 12.32 -17.08 -5.14
C ASP A 81 13.04 -15.88 -5.75
N ARG A 82 13.93 -15.24 -4.97
CA ARG A 82 14.81 -14.14 -5.42
C ARG A 82 14.06 -12.95 -6.03
N VAL A 83 12.87 -12.69 -5.54
CA VAL A 83 12.11 -11.48 -5.90
C VAL A 83 12.67 -10.29 -5.13
N THR A 84 12.98 -9.22 -5.84
CA THR A 84 13.42 -7.94 -5.27
C THR A 84 12.37 -6.88 -5.53
N VAL A 85 11.81 -6.32 -4.47
CA VAL A 85 10.85 -5.22 -4.50
C VAL A 85 11.55 -3.94 -4.05
N GLY A 86 11.47 -2.89 -4.85
CA GLY A 86 12.01 -1.55 -4.56
C GLY A 86 11.26 -0.83 -3.45
N ARG A 87 11.54 0.47 -3.30
CA ARG A 87 10.89 1.30 -2.29
C ARG A 87 9.49 1.69 -2.70
N ASN A 88 8.62 1.90 -1.70
CA ASN A 88 7.28 2.46 -1.89
C ASN A 88 6.44 1.73 -2.94
N SER A 89 6.71 0.45 -3.15
CA SER A 89 6.02 -0.38 -4.14
C SER A 89 4.94 -1.24 -3.47
N VAL A 90 3.93 -1.60 -4.25
CA VAL A 90 2.81 -2.42 -3.78
C VAL A 90 2.68 -3.66 -4.64
N VAL A 91 2.72 -4.83 -4.01
CA VAL A 91 2.47 -6.13 -4.61
C VAL A 91 1.14 -6.64 -4.04
N HIS A 92 0.06 -6.49 -4.79
CA HIS A 92 -1.29 -6.70 -4.29
C HIS A 92 -2.02 -7.81 -5.04
N ALA A 93 -2.42 -8.85 -4.29
CA ALA A 93 -3.32 -9.92 -4.75
C ALA A 93 -2.94 -10.52 -6.12
N CYS A 94 -1.67 -10.86 -6.31
CA CYS A 94 -1.11 -11.25 -7.61
C CYS A 94 -0.14 -12.42 -7.50
N THR A 95 0.26 -12.96 -8.63
CA THR A 95 1.30 -13.99 -8.73
C THR A 95 2.54 -13.41 -9.39
N VAL A 96 3.68 -13.52 -8.71
CA VAL A 96 4.99 -13.10 -9.19
C VAL A 96 5.91 -14.31 -9.23
N GLY A 97 6.52 -14.57 -10.37
CA GLY A 97 7.48 -15.66 -10.57
C GLY A 97 8.79 -15.44 -9.82
N SER A 98 9.78 -16.25 -10.15
CA SER A 98 11.12 -16.19 -9.56
C SER A 98 12.05 -15.27 -10.35
N ASP A 99 13.14 -14.79 -9.71
CA ASP A 99 14.14 -13.90 -10.33
C ASP A 99 13.49 -12.60 -10.87
N VAL A 100 12.53 -12.00 -10.17
CA VAL A 100 11.80 -10.79 -10.60
C VAL A 100 12.32 -9.56 -9.87
N VAL A 101 12.48 -8.45 -10.60
CA VAL A 101 12.79 -7.12 -10.06
C VAL A 101 11.61 -6.18 -10.26
N ILE A 102 11.06 -5.69 -9.18
CA ILE A 102 10.02 -4.68 -9.11
C ILE A 102 10.70 -3.42 -8.58
N GLU A 103 10.92 -2.41 -9.43
CA GLU A 103 11.63 -1.19 -9.03
C GLU A 103 10.79 -0.30 -8.12
N ASP A 104 11.28 0.93 -7.80
CA ASP A 104 10.62 1.85 -6.87
C ASP A 104 9.27 2.38 -7.41
N ASP A 105 8.32 2.67 -6.51
CA ASP A 105 7.01 3.26 -6.84
C ASP A 105 6.14 2.42 -7.81
N VAL A 106 6.37 1.12 -7.87
CA VAL A 106 5.57 0.21 -8.72
C VAL A 106 4.31 -0.24 -7.99
N VAL A 107 3.22 -0.34 -8.73
CA VAL A 107 1.95 -0.91 -8.23
C VAL A 107 1.55 -2.10 -9.09
N ILE A 108 1.43 -3.28 -8.48
CA ILE A 108 0.89 -4.48 -9.11
C ILE A 108 -0.48 -4.77 -8.51
N LEU A 109 -1.49 -4.95 -9.34
CA LEU A 109 -2.89 -5.05 -8.93
C LEU A 109 -3.46 -6.48 -9.11
N ASP A 110 -4.66 -6.65 -8.57
CA ASP A 110 -5.37 -7.90 -8.36
C ASP A 110 -5.39 -8.82 -9.59
N GLY A 111 -5.01 -10.08 -9.38
CA GLY A 111 -5.03 -11.12 -10.39
C GLY A 111 -3.99 -10.96 -11.49
N ALA A 112 -3.05 -10.02 -11.38
CA ALA A 112 -1.94 -9.91 -12.31
C ALA A 112 -0.99 -11.11 -12.17
N THR A 113 -0.39 -11.52 -13.27
CA THR A 113 0.64 -12.55 -13.35
C THR A 113 1.92 -11.96 -13.91
N VAL A 114 3.02 -12.13 -13.20
CA VAL A 114 4.36 -11.71 -13.61
C VAL A 114 5.24 -12.95 -13.74
N GLY A 115 5.72 -13.21 -14.94
CA GLY A 115 6.58 -14.36 -15.26
C GLY A 115 7.98 -14.26 -14.64
N ASP A 116 8.72 -15.36 -14.72
CA ASP A 116 10.10 -15.42 -14.23
C ASP A 116 11.03 -14.46 -15.00
N GLY A 117 12.02 -13.92 -14.31
CA GLY A 117 13.04 -13.08 -14.94
C GLY A 117 12.49 -11.78 -15.53
N VAL A 118 11.41 -11.25 -14.97
CA VAL A 118 10.82 -9.97 -15.38
C VAL A 118 11.42 -8.82 -14.57
N VAL A 119 11.61 -7.69 -15.23
CA VAL A 119 11.88 -6.39 -14.57
C VAL A 119 10.72 -5.46 -14.82
N ILE A 120 10.19 -4.84 -13.77
CA ILE A 120 9.17 -3.79 -13.84
C ILE A 120 9.80 -2.47 -13.46
N GLU A 121 9.89 -1.54 -14.41
CA GLU A 121 10.53 -0.23 -14.24
C GLU A 121 9.80 0.65 -13.23
N ALA A 122 10.55 1.52 -12.55
CA ALA A 122 10.05 2.43 -11.53
C ALA A 122 8.83 3.24 -11.98
N GLY A 123 7.89 3.47 -11.05
CA GLY A 123 6.67 4.22 -11.29
C GLY A 123 5.63 3.52 -12.18
N SER A 124 5.83 2.25 -12.52
CA SER A 124 4.90 1.51 -13.38
C SER A 124 3.66 1.03 -12.62
N THR A 125 2.56 0.83 -13.36
CA THR A 125 1.35 0.21 -12.81
C THR A 125 0.97 -1.01 -13.65
N VAL A 126 0.98 -2.18 -13.04
CA VAL A 126 0.48 -3.42 -13.63
C VAL A 126 -1.00 -3.52 -13.31
N PHE A 127 -1.83 -3.41 -14.33
CA PHE A 127 -3.29 -3.36 -14.18
C PHE A 127 -3.86 -4.73 -13.76
N PRO A 128 -5.08 -4.75 -13.21
CA PRO A 128 -5.71 -5.99 -12.79
C PRO A 128 -5.77 -7.03 -13.92
N ARG A 129 -5.44 -8.27 -13.59
CA ARG A 129 -5.42 -9.43 -14.52
C ARG A 129 -4.48 -9.28 -15.71
N ALA A 130 -3.53 -8.35 -15.66
CA ALA A 130 -2.49 -8.26 -16.67
C ALA A 130 -1.57 -9.50 -16.59
N ASP A 131 -1.16 -9.98 -17.75
CA ASP A 131 -0.16 -11.03 -17.88
C ASP A 131 1.13 -10.43 -18.45
N LEU A 132 2.22 -10.59 -17.71
CA LEU A 132 3.56 -10.14 -18.07
C LEU A 132 4.47 -11.34 -18.30
N PRO A 133 4.57 -11.85 -19.54
CA PRO A 133 5.46 -12.95 -19.88
C PRO A 133 6.90 -12.77 -19.45
N ALA A 134 7.56 -13.90 -19.17
CA ALA A 134 8.94 -13.98 -18.70
C ALA A 134 9.96 -13.32 -19.65
N GLY A 135 11.08 -12.86 -19.11
CA GLY A 135 12.26 -12.43 -19.87
C GLY A 135 12.15 -11.05 -20.53
N PHE A 136 11.29 -10.17 -20.00
CA PHE A 136 11.14 -8.80 -20.51
C PHE A 136 11.24 -7.76 -19.41
N VAL A 137 11.63 -6.56 -19.83
CA VAL A 137 11.44 -5.32 -19.06
C VAL A 137 10.09 -4.73 -19.42
N TYR A 138 9.30 -4.39 -18.40
CA TYR A 138 7.99 -3.72 -18.54
C TYR A 138 8.02 -2.34 -17.92
N GLY A 139 7.27 -1.39 -18.49
CA GLY A 139 7.21 -0.04 -17.96
C GLY A 139 5.96 0.73 -18.35
N GLY A 140 5.61 1.74 -17.55
CA GLY A 140 4.48 2.64 -17.78
C GLY A 140 3.20 2.27 -17.01
N SER A 141 2.12 3.01 -17.26
CA SER A 141 0.80 2.82 -16.64
C SER A 141 -0.29 2.89 -17.73
N PRO A 142 -0.83 1.75 -18.17
CA PRO A 142 -0.49 0.36 -17.82
C PRO A 142 0.93 -0.04 -18.26
N ALA A 143 1.54 -0.96 -17.49
CA ALA A 143 2.85 -1.51 -17.83
C ALA A 143 2.79 -2.27 -19.17
N LYS A 144 3.75 -1.99 -20.07
CA LYS A 144 3.88 -2.58 -21.38
C LYS A 144 5.30 -3.08 -21.61
N PRO A 145 5.52 -4.12 -22.44
CA PRO A 145 6.86 -4.60 -22.75
C PRO A 145 7.69 -3.49 -23.41
N ARG A 146 8.93 -3.35 -22.97
CA ARG A 146 9.92 -2.38 -23.45
C ARG A 146 11.00 -3.05 -24.29
N ARG A 147 11.64 -4.07 -23.72
CA ARG A 147 12.75 -4.81 -24.32
C ARG A 147 12.93 -6.16 -23.64
N PRO A 148 13.50 -7.15 -24.33
CA PRO A 148 13.91 -8.38 -23.66
C PRO A 148 15.04 -8.11 -22.65
N ILE A 149 15.15 -9.01 -21.69
CA ILE A 149 16.22 -9.03 -20.69
C ILE A 149 16.60 -10.48 -20.41
N ASP A 150 17.88 -10.73 -20.23
CA ASP A 150 18.39 -12.04 -19.83
C ASP A 150 18.58 -12.14 -18.31
N ARG A 151 18.90 -13.33 -17.84
CA ARG A 151 19.08 -13.60 -16.41
C ARG A 151 20.21 -12.75 -15.78
N ALA A 152 21.27 -12.48 -16.52
CA ALA A 152 22.37 -11.66 -16.03
C ALA A 152 21.94 -10.21 -15.83
N GLY A 153 21.20 -9.64 -16.77
CA GLY A 153 20.64 -8.29 -16.66
C GLY A 153 19.62 -8.15 -15.52
N VAL A 154 18.82 -9.20 -15.27
CA VAL A 154 17.91 -9.21 -14.09
C VAL A 154 18.71 -9.21 -12.79
N ALA A 155 19.74 -10.05 -12.68
CA ALA A 155 20.58 -10.12 -11.49
C ALA A 155 21.30 -8.79 -11.22
N GLU A 156 21.87 -8.15 -12.24
CA GLU A 156 22.50 -6.82 -12.15
C GLU A 156 21.50 -5.74 -11.66
N ARG A 157 20.26 -5.76 -12.17
CA ARG A 157 19.21 -4.83 -11.72
C ARG A 157 18.85 -5.04 -10.26
N ALA A 158 18.71 -6.31 -9.84
CA ALA A 158 18.42 -6.65 -8.45
C ALA A 158 19.52 -6.18 -7.50
N GLU A 159 20.78 -6.41 -7.84
CA GLU A 159 21.95 -6.01 -7.04
C GLU A 159 22.01 -4.48 -6.91
N ARG A 160 21.94 -3.76 -8.01
CA ARG A 160 21.93 -2.28 -8.02
C ARG A 160 20.80 -1.69 -7.17
N LEU A 161 19.61 -2.28 -7.25
CA LEU A 161 18.46 -1.84 -6.47
C LEU A 161 18.68 -2.07 -4.97
N ARG A 162 19.24 -3.24 -4.59
CA ARG A 162 19.55 -3.59 -3.20
C ARG A 162 20.65 -2.72 -2.60
N GLU A 163 21.74 -2.48 -3.33
CA GLU A 163 22.82 -1.59 -2.90
C GLU A 163 22.31 -0.17 -2.63
N GLY A 164 21.42 0.33 -3.47
CA GLY A 164 20.82 1.65 -3.31
C GLY A 164 19.90 1.80 -2.11
N MET A 165 19.42 0.69 -1.51
CA MET A 165 18.45 0.76 -0.41
C MET A 165 19.10 1.10 0.94
N GLY A 166 20.32 0.59 1.20
CA GLY A 166 21.05 0.84 2.45
C GLY A 166 20.29 0.37 3.70
N GLU A 167 20.82 0.69 4.86
CA GLU A 167 20.10 0.59 6.13
C GLU A 167 19.22 1.83 6.28
N GLY A 168 17.92 1.65 6.52
CA GLY A 168 17.00 2.76 6.67
C GLY A 168 17.16 3.49 8.01
N THR A 169 16.67 4.72 8.06
CA THR A 169 16.71 5.58 9.25
C THR A 169 15.32 5.71 9.89
N GLY A 170 14.52 4.66 9.88
CA GLY A 170 13.15 4.67 10.40
C GLY A 170 13.05 5.37 11.77
N LEU A 171 12.18 6.35 11.88
CA LEU A 171 11.92 7.03 13.15
C LEU A 171 10.99 6.15 14.01
N PRO A 172 11.19 6.09 15.32
CA PRO A 172 10.25 5.41 16.20
C PRO A 172 8.85 6.04 16.08
N ALA A 173 7.82 5.19 16.07
CA ALA A 173 6.44 5.64 16.17
C ALA A 173 6.08 5.78 17.65
N GLU A 174 5.44 6.90 18.02
CA GLU A 174 4.77 7.04 19.30
C GLU A 174 3.27 6.80 19.09
N PRO A 175 2.65 5.89 19.84
CA PRO A 175 1.22 5.65 19.70
C PRO A 175 0.45 6.91 20.13
N PRO A 176 -0.47 7.42 19.29
CA PRO A 176 -1.30 8.56 19.68
C PRO A 176 -2.39 8.12 20.67
N GLU A 177 -2.83 9.04 21.52
CA GLU A 177 -4.07 8.87 22.27
C GLU A 177 -5.26 9.04 21.31
N VAL A 178 -6.10 8.01 21.22
CA VAL A 178 -7.28 8.01 20.33
C VAL A 178 -8.50 7.45 21.06
N GLU A 179 -9.70 7.82 20.57
CA GLU A 179 -10.95 7.28 21.09
C GLU A 179 -11.07 5.76 20.86
N ASP A 180 -11.80 5.08 21.73
CA ASP A 180 -11.99 3.62 21.72
C ASP A 180 -12.53 3.04 20.40
N THR A 181 -13.16 3.83 19.58
CA THR A 181 -13.71 3.40 18.28
C THR A 181 -12.73 3.51 17.13
N VAL A 182 -11.60 4.19 17.33
CA VAL A 182 -10.56 4.45 16.33
C VAL A 182 -9.46 3.39 16.43
N PHE A 183 -8.94 2.95 15.30
CA PHE A 183 -7.72 2.14 15.26
C PHE A 183 -6.55 2.94 14.69
N VAL A 184 -5.45 2.95 15.41
CA VAL A 184 -4.15 3.43 14.91
C VAL A 184 -3.13 2.33 15.11
N ALA A 185 -2.52 1.89 14.03
CA ALA A 185 -1.47 0.88 14.09
C ALA A 185 -0.27 1.40 14.88
N ARG A 186 0.37 0.55 15.69
CA ARG A 186 1.55 0.89 16.49
C ARG A 186 2.71 1.42 15.66
N THR A 187 2.81 0.99 14.39
CA THR A 187 3.83 1.46 13.45
C THR A 187 3.42 2.73 12.69
N ALA A 188 2.18 3.20 12.82
CA ALA A 188 1.74 4.47 12.23
C ALA A 188 2.27 5.67 13.04
N ARG A 189 2.54 6.75 12.35
CA ARG A 189 3.06 8.00 12.92
C ARG A 189 2.08 9.15 12.69
N LEU A 190 1.58 9.73 13.77
CA LEU A 190 0.69 10.88 13.75
C LEU A 190 1.40 12.05 14.43
N ARG A 191 1.57 13.16 13.72
CA ARG A 191 2.29 14.34 14.22
C ARG A 191 1.51 15.61 13.97
N GLY A 192 1.48 16.51 14.95
CA GLY A 192 0.75 17.76 14.90
C GLY A 192 -0.76 17.59 15.10
N ARG A 193 -1.56 18.50 14.57
CA ARG A 193 -3.02 18.52 14.76
C ARG A 193 -3.72 17.52 13.84
N VAL A 194 -3.82 16.27 14.26
CA VAL A 194 -4.53 15.20 13.54
C VAL A 194 -5.79 14.85 14.33
N SER A 195 -6.94 14.89 13.66
CA SER A 195 -8.25 14.49 14.22
C SER A 195 -8.82 13.32 13.43
N LEU A 196 -9.23 12.28 14.13
CA LEU A 196 -9.77 11.05 13.57
C LEU A 196 -11.22 10.85 14.02
N GLY A 197 -12.13 10.72 13.07
CA GLY A 197 -13.56 10.47 13.36
C GLY A 197 -13.82 9.04 13.84
N ALA A 198 -14.92 8.83 14.53
CA ALA A 198 -15.32 7.54 15.07
C ALA A 198 -15.30 6.43 14.00
N GLY A 199 -14.88 5.24 14.37
CA GLY A 199 -14.80 4.07 13.48
C GLY A 199 -13.69 4.15 12.42
N SER A 200 -12.94 5.25 12.35
CA SER A 200 -11.83 5.39 11.38
C SER A 200 -10.62 4.52 11.76
N SER A 201 -9.78 4.26 10.77
CA SER A 201 -8.54 3.49 10.98
C SER A 201 -7.35 4.07 10.23
N VAL A 202 -6.20 4.10 10.89
CA VAL A 202 -4.88 4.40 10.31
C VAL A 202 -4.03 3.15 10.43
N LEU A 203 -3.76 2.52 9.28
CA LEU A 203 -3.10 1.23 9.24
C LEU A 203 -1.57 1.36 9.33
N PHE A 204 -0.88 0.24 9.07
CA PHE A 204 0.52 0.06 9.41
C PHE A 204 1.44 0.98 8.59
N SER A 205 2.43 1.55 9.28
CA SER A 205 3.47 2.41 8.71
C SER A 205 2.95 3.65 7.96
N CYS A 206 1.71 4.06 8.21
CA CYS A 206 1.19 5.34 7.74
C CYS A 206 1.93 6.52 8.40
N ASP A 207 2.06 7.64 7.69
CA ASP A 207 2.69 8.84 8.21
C ASP A 207 1.82 10.08 7.94
N LEU A 208 1.10 10.53 8.98
CA LEU A 208 0.23 11.69 8.98
C LEU A 208 0.93 12.83 9.70
N HIS A 209 1.33 13.88 8.98
CA HIS A 209 2.05 15.01 9.57
C HIS A 209 1.36 16.34 9.26
N ALA A 210 0.71 16.89 10.26
CA ALA A 210 0.10 18.21 10.27
C ALA A 210 1.15 19.26 10.67
N GLU A 211 1.93 19.74 9.68
CA GLU A 211 3.02 20.70 9.92
C GLU A 211 2.47 22.10 10.25
N VAL A 212 1.49 22.59 9.47
CA VAL A 212 0.87 23.91 9.64
C VAL A 212 -0.64 23.79 9.80
N GLY A 213 -1.37 23.39 8.74
CA GLY A 213 -2.80 23.17 8.78
C GLY A 213 -3.15 21.84 9.47
N PRO A 214 -4.40 21.62 9.89
CA PRO A 214 -4.83 20.36 10.48
C PRO A 214 -4.97 19.25 9.44
N ILE A 215 -4.89 18.01 9.90
CA ILE A 215 -5.40 16.83 9.18
C ILE A 215 -6.67 16.37 9.87
N VAL A 216 -7.78 16.36 9.14
CA VAL A 216 -9.08 15.94 9.66
C VAL A 216 -9.58 14.75 8.85
N VAL A 217 -9.83 13.64 9.50
CA VAL A 217 -10.32 12.39 8.90
C VAL A 217 -11.73 12.13 9.41
N GLY A 218 -12.68 11.94 8.51
CA GLY A 218 -14.08 11.67 8.83
C GLY A 218 -14.32 10.27 9.40
N ALA A 219 -15.51 10.07 9.96
CA ALA A 219 -15.91 8.79 10.53
C ALA A 219 -15.88 7.66 9.48
N ASP A 220 -15.66 6.42 9.94
CA ASP A 220 -15.63 5.19 9.13
C ASP A 220 -14.69 5.27 7.91
N THR A 221 -13.66 6.11 7.99
CA THR A 221 -12.65 6.31 6.93
C THR A 221 -11.40 5.52 7.26
N ASN A 222 -10.86 4.82 6.28
CA ASN A 222 -9.64 4.04 6.44
C ASN A 222 -8.48 4.62 5.62
N ILE A 223 -7.30 4.68 6.25
CA ILE A 223 -6.03 5.05 5.63
C ILE A 223 -5.14 3.82 5.66
N GLN A 224 -4.87 3.26 4.48
CA GLN A 224 -4.20 1.98 4.34
C GLN A 224 -2.67 2.13 4.36
N ASP A 225 -2.00 0.98 4.56
CA ASP A 225 -0.58 0.87 4.85
C ASP A 225 0.30 1.77 4.00
N ASN A 226 1.34 2.29 4.62
CA ASN A 226 2.36 3.14 4.00
C ASN A 226 1.87 4.44 3.36
N SER A 227 0.61 4.82 3.57
CA SER A 227 0.10 6.10 3.06
C SER A 227 0.72 7.29 3.79
N VAL A 228 0.98 8.36 3.04
CA VAL A 228 1.61 9.58 3.55
C VAL A 228 0.67 10.76 3.35
N ILE A 229 0.31 11.42 4.44
CA ILE A 229 -0.55 12.61 4.41
C ILE A 229 0.21 13.79 5.01
N ARG A 230 0.36 14.86 4.25
CA ARG A 230 1.09 16.06 4.65
C ARG A 230 0.18 17.29 4.59
N SER A 231 0.16 18.03 5.68
CA SER A 231 -0.43 19.36 5.72
C SER A 231 0.64 20.41 5.97
N ARG A 232 1.05 21.09 4.91
CA ARG A 232 2.13 22.08 4.94
C ARG A 232 1.63 23.53 4.96
N ALA A 233 0.35 23.73 4.60
CA ALA A 233 -0.25 25.06 4.51
C ALA A 233 -1.71 25.04 4.97
N GLU A 234 -2.65 24.69 4.09
CA GLU A 234 -4.09 24.83 4.30
C GLU A 234 -4.74 23.72 5.08
N GLY A 235 -4.08 22.57 5.17
CA GLY A 235 -4.62 21.39 5.80
C GLY A 235 -5.08 20.31 4.82
N VAL A 236 -5.40 19.15 5.39
CA VAL A 236 -6.03 18.04 4.66
C VAL A 236 -7.33 17.68 5.33
N VAL A 237 -8.40 17.62 4.55
CA VAL A 237 -9.72 17.17 5.02
C VAL A 237 -10.14 15.96 4.19
N ILE A 238 -10.46 14.86 4.86
CA ILE A 238 -10.96 13.63 4.25
C ILE A 238 -12.35 13.36 4.82
N GLY A 239 -13.33 13.25 3.95
CA GLY A 239 -14.71 12.99 4.33
C GLY A 239 -14.93 11.58 4.90
N ARG A 240 -16.10 11.36 5.45
CA ARG A 240 -16.51 10.06 6.02
C ARG A 240 -16.70 8.99 4.95
N ASP A 241 -16.71 7.72 5.38
CA ASP A 241 -16.94 6.56 4.51
C ASP A 241 -15.97 6.50 3.32
N THR A 242 -14.74 6.94 3.51
CA THR A 242 -13.75 7.08 2.44
C THR A 242 -12.59 6.11 2.65
N THR A 243 -12.11 5.52 1.56
CA THR A 243 -10.93 4.67 1.56
C THR A 243 -9.76 5.40 0.92
N ILE A 244 -8.67 5.52 1.65
CA ILE A 244 -7.35 5.90 1.15
C ILE A 244 -6.53 4.62 1.01
N GLY A 245 -6.25 4.18 -0.22
CA GLY A 245 -5.54 2.94 -0.53
C GLY A 245 -4.09 2.92 -0.05
N HIS A 246 -3.42 1.77 -0.20
CA HIS A 246 -2.01 1.60 0.17
C HIS A 246 -1.09 2.56 -0.58
N ASN A 247 -0.06 3.04 0.09
CA ASN A 247 1.00 3.88 -0.50
C ASN A 247 0.47 5.15 -1.20
N VAL A 248 -0.69 5.66 -0.81
CA VAL A 248 -1.25 6.93 -1.32
C VAL A 248 -0.49 8.11 -0.71
N ARG A 249 -0.25 9.13 -1.53
CA ARG A 249 0.31 10.41 -1.07
C ARG A 249 -0.74 11.50 -1.19
N VAL A 250 -0.96 12.25 -0.10
CA VAL A 250 -1.92 13.37 -0.05
C VAL A 250 -1.23 14.60 0.51
N SER A 251 -1.37 15.73 -0.16
CA SER A 251 -0.84 17.01 0.32
C SER A 251 -1.90 18.11 0.21
N ASP A 252 -2.09 18.91 1.29
CA ASP A 252 -2.92 20.12 1.34
C ASP A 252 -4.15 20.08 0.41
N SER A 253 -5.12 19.22 0.68
CA SER A 253 -6.23 18.93 -0.24
C SER A 253 -7.52 18.60 0.50
N ARG A 254 -8.62 18.62 -0.22
CA ARG A 254 -9.94 18.22 0.29
C ARG A 254 -10.45 17.01 -0.48
N ILE A 255 -10.79 15.96 0.23
CA ILE A 255 -11.36 14.73 -0.30
C ILE A 255 -12.73 14.57 0.32
N GLY A 256 -13.75 14.45 -0.50
CA GLY A 256 -15.15 14.31 -0.09
C GLY A 256 -15.46 12.98 0.58
N ALA A 257 -16.71 12.78 0.88
CA ALA A 257 -17.23 11.56 1.49
C ALA A 257 -17.46 10.45 0.45
N ARG A 258 -17.48 9.19 0.90
CA ARG A 258 -17.77 8.03 0.06
C ARG A 258 -16.87 7.94 -1.16
N CYS A 259 -15.59 8.30 -0.99
CA CYS A 259 -14.57 8.23 -2.02
C CYS A 259 -13.72 6.96 -1.89
N LEU A 260 -13.15 6.53 -3.01
CA LEU A 260 -12.09 5.54 -3.06
C LEU A 260 -10.87 6.13 -3.77
N ILE A 261 -9.81 6.37 -3.04
CA ILE A 261 -8.52 6.78 -3.57
C ILE A 261 -7.68 5.52 -3.76
N GLY A 262 -7.42 5.18 -5.01
CA GLY A 262 -6.78 3.91 -5.38
C GLY A 262 -5.32 3.82 -4.93
N ILE A 263 -4.85 2.59 -4.79
CA ILE A 263 -3.49 2.21 -4.38
C ILE A 263 -2.43 3.01 -5.16
N GLY A 264 -1.45 3.58 -4.47
CA GLY A 264 -0.34 4.31 -5.08
C GLY A 264 -0.72 5.64 -5.76
N ALA A 265 -1.93 6.13 -5.56
CA ALA A 265 -2.33 7.44 -6.09
C ALA A 265 -1.59 8.60 -5.39
N SER A 266 -1.44 9.71 -6.11
CA SER A 266 -0.80 10.91 -5.56
C SER A 266 -1.68 12.14 -5.77
N ILE A 267 -2.10 12.76 -4.68
CA ILE A 267 -2.98 13.93 -4.64
C ILE A 267 -2.14 15.17 -4.39
N ALA A 268 -2.06 16.02 -5.39
CA ALA A 268 -1.28 17.26 -5.35
C ALA A 268 -1.94 18.36 -4.48
N PRO A 269 -1.16 19.33 -3.98
CA PRO A 269 -1.70 20.43 -3.18
C PRO A 269 -2.83 21.20 -3.89
N GLY A 270 -3.82 21.67 -3.12
CA GLY A 270 -4.96 22.41 -3.62
C GLY A 270 -6.02 21.57 -4.34
N THR A 271 -5.79 20.27 -4.51
CA THR A 271 -6.79 19.37 -5.14
C THR A 271 -8.07 19.31 -4.32
N VAL A 272 -9.20 19.40 -5.01
CA VAL A 272 -10.53 19.20 -4.43
C VAL A 272 -11.19 18.00 -5.12
N ILE A 273 -11.47 16.98 -4.34
CA ILE A 273 -12.19 15.78 -4.77
C ILE A 273 -13.58 15.84 -4.16
N ALA A 274 -14.61 15.90 -4.98
CA ALA A 274 -15.99 15.91 -4.54
C ALA A 274 -16.42 14.56 -3.93
N ASP A 275 -17.61 14.48 -3.36
CA ASP A 275 -18.19 13.22 -2.86
C ASP A 275 -18.35 12.20 -3.98
N GLU A 276 -18.30 10.93 -3.64
CA GLU A 276 -18.51 9.82 -4.57
C GLU A 276 -17.56 9.83 -5.78
N VAL A 277 -16.29 10.04 -5.53
CA VAL A 277 -15.23 9.87 -6.53
C VAL A 277 -14.51 8.56 -6.32
N MET A 278 -14.27 7.82 -7.40
CA MET A 278 -13.33 6.72 -7.46
C MET A 278 -12.11 7.16 -8.26
N LEU A 279 -10.97 7.28 -7.61
CA LEU A 279 -9.70 7.55 -8.28
C LEU A 279 -8.93 6.24 -8.46
N ALA A 280 -8.56 5.91 -9.69
CA ALA A 280 -7.89 4.67 -10.04
C ALA A 280 -6.50 4.55 -9.39
N ALA A 281 -6.04 3.32 -9.18
CA ALA A 281 -4.70 3.05 -8.67
C ALA A 281 -3.61 3.70 -9.54
N GLY A 282 -2.58 4.24 -8.88
CA GLY A 282 -1.46 4.91 -9.52
C GLY A 282 -1.78 6.21 -10.25
N ALA A 283 -3.00 6.74 -10.12
CA ALA A 283 -3.38 8.02 -10.70
C ALA A 283 -2.72 9.20 -9.95
N THR A 284 -2.53 10.31 -10.65
CA THR A 284 -2.01 11.55 -10.05
C THR A 284 -2.94 12.72 -10.38
N THR A 285 -3.04 13.70 -9.48
CA THR A 285 -3.72 14.97 -9.78
C THR A 285 -2.71 16.07 -10.07
N ASP A 286 -3.14 17.06 -10.85
CA ASP A 286 -2.40 18.33 -10.95
C ASP A 286 -2.70 19.21 -9.72
N PRO A 287 -1.80 20.13 -9.34
CA PRO A 287 -2.08 21.11 -8.29
C PRO A 287 -3.36 21.88 -8.55
N GLY A 288 -4.24 22.00 -7.55
CA GLY A 288 -5.52 22.70 -7.65
C GLY A 288 -6.58 22.01 -8.52
N GLN A 289 -6.36 20.77 -8.95
CA GLN A 289 -7.31 20.07 -9.79
C GLN A 289 -8.64 19.80 -9.04
N LEU A 290 -9.75 19.98 -9.75
CA LEU A 290 -11.09 19.63 -9.28
C LEU A 290 -11.54 18.30 -9.89
N LEU A 291 -11.95 17.36 -9.05
CA LEU A 291 -12.51 16.08 -9.47
C LEU A 291 -13.99 16.05 -9.10
N GLU A 292 -14.84 16.10 -10.13
CA GLU A 292 -16.30 16.07 -9.97
C GLU A 292 -16.79 14.71 -9.46
N GLY A 293 -17.82 14.75 -8.61
CA GLY A 293 -18.43 13.58 -8.00
C GLY A 293 -19.17 12.67 -9.00
N GLY A 294 -19.41 11.43 -8.58
CA GLY A 294 -20.12 10.45 -9.37
C GLY A 294 -19.32 9.86 -10.53
N HIS A 295 -18.01 10.02 -10.56
CA HIS A 295 -17.15 9.57 -11.66
C HIS A 295 -16.00 8.69 -11.20
N LEU A 296 -15.59 7.80 -12.10
CA LEU A 296 -14.27 7.15 -12.07
C LEU A 296 -13.27 8.05 -12.79
N TRP A 297 -12.21 8.40 -12.08
CA TRP A 297 -11.08 9.17 -12.58
C TRP A 297 -9.81 8.32 -12.63
N GLY A 298 -8.91 8.59 -13.57
CA GLY A 298 -7.63 7.90 -13.66
C GLY A 298 -6.68 8.54 -14.64
N GLY A 299 -5.42 8.08 -14.63
CA GLY A 299 -4.36 8.63 -15.46
C GLY A 299 -3.41 9.57 -14.70
N ARG A 300 -2.43 10.14 -15.41
CA ARG A 300 -1.38 11.03 -14.90
C ARG A 300 -1.18 12.21 -15.85
N PRO A 301 -1.85 13.35 -15.61
CA PRO A 301 -2.82 13.64 -14.57
C PRO A 301 -4.18 12.94 -14.77
N ALA A 302 -4.98 12.87 -13.70
CA ALA A 302 -6.27 12.21 -13.71
C ALA A 302 -7.27 12.88 -14.66
N ARG A 303 -8.04 12.05 -15.37
CA ARG A 303 -9.14 12.44 -16.27
C ARG A 303 -10.34 11.54 -16.00
N ILE A 304 -11.53 12.00 -16.35
CA ILE A 304 -12.73 11.17 -16.26
C ILE A 304 -12.58 9.97 -17.19
N LEU A 305 -12.77 8.76 -16.63
CA LEU A 305 -12.81 7.50 -17.36
C LEU A 305 -14.24 7.03 -17.61
N GLY A 306 -15.19 7.48 -16.80
CA GLY A 306 -16.59 7.17 -16.92
C GLY A 306 -17.37 7.42 -15.64
N PRO A 307 -18.70 7.20 -15.66
CA PRO A 307 -19.53 7.36 -14.46
C PRO A 307 -19.31 6.22 -13.45
N LEU A 308 -19.57 6.50 -12.18
CA LEU A 308 -19.75 5.48 -11.16
C LEU A 308 -21.13 4.86 -11.29
N ASP A 309 -21.17 3.59 -11.68
CA ASP A 309 -22.38 2.78 -11.65
C ASP A 309 -22.65 2.24 -10.24
N GLN A 310 -23.82 1.63 -10.08
CA GLN A 310 -24.24 1.06 -8.79
C GLN A 310 -23.30 -0.04 -8.30
N THR A 311 -22.73 -0.83 -9.20
CA THR A 311 -21.79 -1.91 -8.86
C THR A 311 -20.51 -1.35 -8.23
N LYS A 312 -19.95 -0.28 -8.80
CA LYS A 312 -18.77 0.39 -8.24
C LYS A 312 -19.05 1.01 -6.89
N ARG A 313 -20.20 1.70 -6.74
CA ARG A 313 -20.62 2.26 -5.43
C ARG A 313 -20.76 1.19 -4.37
N ALA A 314 -21.42 0.07 -4.70
CA ALA A 314 -21.56 -1.06 -3.77
C ALA A 314 -20.20 -1.68 -3.41
N MET A 315 -19.27 -1.74 -4.35
CA MET A 315 -17.89 -2.19 -4.09
C MET A 315 -17.17 -1.25 -3.13
N MET A 316 -17.23 0.07 -3.36
CA MET A 316 -16.61 1.07 -2.48
C MET A 316 -17.14 0.96 -1.04
N ALA A 317 -18.47 0.85 -0.87
CA ALA A 317 -19.10 0.68 0.44
C ALA A 317 -18.62 -0.61 1.16
N ARG A 318 -18.53 -1.72 0.44
CA ARG A 318 -18.00 -3.00 1.01
C ARG A 318 -16.56 -2.91 1.42
N ILE A 319 -15.73 -2.15 0.70
CA ILE A 319 -14.34 -1.92 1.10
C ILE A 319 -14.30 -1.18 2.43
N VAL A 320 -15.05 -0.10 2.57
CA VAL A 320 -15.16 0.67 3.84
C VAL A 320 -15.60 -0.23 4.99
N GLU A 321 -16.69 -0.98 4.81
CA GLU A 321 -17.21 -1.91 5.82
C GLU A 321 -16.17 -2.96 6.24
N GLY A 322 -15.46 -3.53 5.27
CA GLY A 322 -14.37 -4.48 5.50
C GLY A 322 -13.26 -3.87 6.35
N TYR A 323 -12.80 -2.67 6.03
CA TYR A 323 -11.73 -2.01 6.80
C TYR A 323 -12.18 -1.50 8.17
N CYS A 324 -13.45 -1.12 8.36
CA CYS A 324 -14.01 -0.87 9.68
C CYS A 324 -13.98 -2.14 10.56
N LYS A 325 -14.26 -3.31 9.96
CA LYS A 325 -14.12 -4.60 10.65
C LYS A 325 -12.67 -4.90 10.98
N HIS A 326 -11.76 -4.81 10.01
CA HIS A 326 -10.32 -5.03 10.22
C HIS A 326 -9.75 -4.10 11.32
N GLY A 327 -10.13 -2.82 11.33
CA GLY A 327 -9.70 -1.89 12.36
C GLY A 327 -10.06 -2.36 13.77
N ARG A 328 -11.28 -2.89 13.96
CA ARG A 328 -11.70 -3.47 15.25
C ARG A 328 -10.89 -4.72 15.62
N GLU A 329 -10.67 -5.61 14.65
CA GLU A 329 -9.90 -6.85 14.87
C GLU A 329 -8.44 -6.56 15.19
N TYR A 330 -7.81 -5.64 14.47
CA TYR A 330 -6.42 -5.22 14.74
C TYR A 330 -6.26 -4.52 16.08
N ARG A 331 -7.25 -3.75 16.52
CA ARG A 331 -7.21 -3.12 17.84
C ARG A 331 -7.12 -4.16 18.95
N VAL A 332 -7.91 -5.23 18.85
CA VAL A 332 -7.87 -6.34 19.81
C VAL A 332 -6.52 -7.07 19.71
N ALA A 333 -6.11 -7.48 18.53
CA ALA A 333 -4.87 -8.21 18.32
C ALA A 333 -3.62 -7.42 18.77
N GLN A 334 -3.62 -6.10 18.56
CA GLN A 334 -2.50 -5.24 18.97
C GLN A 334 -2.45 -5.08 20.48
N ALA A 335 -3.59 -4.99 21.18
CA ALA A 335 -3.65 -4.93 22.63
C ALA A 335 -3.23 -6.25 23.30
N GLU A 336 -3.53 -7.40 22.69
CA GLU A 336 -3.11 -8.71 23.19
C GLU A 336 -1.61 -8.99 22.97
N ALA A 337 -0.96 -8.30 22.06
CA ALA A 337 0.47 -8.43 21.76
C ALA A 337 1.37 -7.54 22.65
N GLU A 338 0.78 -6.76 23.57
CA GLU A 338 1.46 -5.99 24.63
C GLU A 338 1.74 -6.86 25.85
#